data_7ef5c65de679b76d2d4b2d8b5e339866
#
_entry.id   7ef5c65de679b76d2d4b2d8b5e339866
#
_cell.length_a   1.000
_cell.length_b   1.000
_cell.length_c   1.000
_cell.angle_alpha   90.00
_cell.angle_beta   90.00
_cell.angle_gamma   90.00
#
_symmetry.space_group_name_H-M   'P 1'
#
loop_
_entity.id
_entity.type
_entity.pdbx_description
1 polymer ?
#
loop_
_entity_poly.entity_id
_entity_poly.type
_entity_poly.pdbx_seq_one_letter_code
_entity_poly.pdbx_strand_id
1 'polypeptide(L)'
;MNKRTTLLFACLLTAGIALAKGHWVGTWGTAPQLVERHNNPPAPGLTNNSLRQIVQVSIGGKKVRLKLTNEFSKEPTEIKAIELSIAKTAGSSSEINEASTVSLTFNGKQSVTIPAGGMIVSDAVKFPIGNRENVAITIHYGQTSSSVSGHPGSRTTSYLKEGNTTDFTGAIRTDHWYNIQTLEVEASSKAGAVAILGNSITDGRGSTTNEQNRWADVLSRRLLANKATNKIGVLNMGIGGNCVLRGGLGPTGKDRYHRDLFGQEGVKWIILFEAVNDLGSSWNGVQTAERIIDVYKEIIDEAHQKGIRVYGATITPFKGNNYYNADHEKGRSMINEWIRTTEMLDGVIDFDQAVRNPEDPEALQKAFLFENDWLHLNAHGYETMGSCIDLNLFTKKKN
;
A
#
# COMPACT_ATOMS: atom_id res chain seq x y z
N MET A 1 10.78 17.22 -80.40
CA MET A 1 11.37 16.15 -79.56
C MET A 1 11.36 16.60 -78.06
N ASN A 2 10.34 16.26 -77.33
CA ASN A 2 10.20 16.64 -75.90
C ASN A 2 10.68 15.51 -74.98
N LYS A 3 11.77 15.75 -74.22
CA LYS A 3 12.25 14.85 -73.20
C LYS A 3 11.43 15.09 -71.90
N ARG A 4 10.61 14.14 -71.46
CA ARG A 4 9.97 14.13 -70.17
C ARG A 4 10.95 13.54 -69.19
N THR A 5 11.34 14.33 -68.19
CA THR A 5 12.13 13.89 -67.06
C THR A 5 11.15 13.41 -65.95
N THR A 6 11.16 12.12 -65.62
CA THR A 6 10.37 11.53 -64.57
C THR A 6 11.18 11.64 -63.29
N LEU A 7 10.71 12.46 -62.33
CA LEU A 7 11.22 12.46 -60.94
C LEU A 7 10.60 11.32 -60.17
N LEU A 8 11.42 10.36 -59.74
CA LEU A 8 11.03 9.37 -58.75
C LEU A 8 11.15 9.98 -57.34
N PHE A 9 10.03 10.16 -56.66
CA PHE A 9 10.01 10.44 -55.23
C PHE A 9 10.17 9.13 -54.47
N ALA A 10 11.32 8.92 -53.84
CA ALA A 10 11.52 7.82 -52.88
C ALA A 10 10.96 8.24 -51.53
N CYS A 11 9.76 7.70 -51.16
CA CYS A 11 9.26 7.81 -49.80
C CYS A 11 10.07 6.91 -48.89
N LEU A 12 10.96 7.49 -48.07
CA LEU A 12 11.54 6.80 -46.91
C LEU A 12 10.46 6.64 -45.82
N LEU A 13 9.91 5.43 -45.71
CA LEU A 13 9.14 5.02 -44.53
C LEU A 13 10.12 4.87 -43.38
N THR A 14 10.23 5.87 -42.52
CA THR A 14 10.79 5.70 -41.20
C THR A 14 9.80 4.91 -40.33
N ALA A 15 9.97 3.60 -40.25
CA ALA A 15 9.30 2.79 -39.27
C ALA A 15 9.81 3.20 -37.86
N GLY A 16 9.11 4.11 -37.24
CA GLY A 16 9.30 4.41 -35.81
C GLY A 16 9.06 3.13 -35.01
N ILE A 17 10.12 2.55 -34.47
CA ILE A 17 10.01 1.48 -33.49
C ILE A 17 9.35 2.13 -32.26
N ALA A 18 8.04 1.99 -32.14
CA ALA A 18 7.34 2.26 -30.90
C ALA A 18 7.90 1.27 -29.87
N LEU A 19 8.83 1.71 -29.04
CA LEU A 19 9.25 0.96 -27.87
C LEU A 19 7.98 0.67 -27.08
N ALA A 20 7.61 -0.62 -26.98
CA ALA A 20 6.46 -1.03 -26.23
C ALA A 20 6.62 -0.48 -24.80
N LYS A 21 5.68 0.37 -24.38
CA LYS A 21 5.67 0.97 -23.04
C LYS A 21 5.64 -0.18 -22.04
N GLY A 22 6.64 -0.26 -21.14
CA GLY A 22 6.72 -1.33 -20.17
C GLY A 22 5.41 -1.43 -19.37
N HIS A 23 4.97 -2.65 -19.09
CA HIS A 23 3.80 -2.88 -18.23
C HIS A 23 4.24 -2.82 -16.77
N TRP A 24 3.92 -1.72 -16.09
CA TRP A 24 4.26 -1.48 -14.70
C TRP A 24 3.17 -2.01 -13.77
N VAL A 25 3.57 -2.60 -12.66
CA VAL A 25 2.67 -3.13 -11.63
C VAL A 25 3.25 -2.80 -10.26
N GLY A 26 2.41 -2.27 -9.39
CA GLY A 26 2.77 -2.05 -8.00
C GLY A 26 3.08 -3.39 -7.30
N THR A 27 4.22 -3.48 -6.65
CA THR A 27 4.67 -4.70 -5.95
C THR A 27 4.76 -4.53 -4.44
N TRP A 28 4.92 -3.32 -3.99
CA TRP A 28 4.80 -2.87 -2.61
C TRP A 28 4.22 -1.47 -2.61
N GLY A 29 3.41 -1.15 -1.61
CA GLY A 29 2.84 0.17 -1.47
C GLY A 29 2.35 0.43 -0.06
N THR A 30 2.32 1.72 0.30
CA THR A 30 1.80 2.23 1.56
C THR A 30 1.04 3.53 1.33
N ALA A 31 0.04 3.81 2.16
CA ALA A 31 -0.72 5.06 2.09
C ALA A 31 -0.02 6.15 2.91
N PRO A 32 0.45 7.24 2.27
CA PRO A 32 1.08 8.35 2.98
C PRO A 32 0.05 9.22 3.69
N GLN A 33 0.51 9.82 4.80
CA GLN A 33 -0.22 10.83 5.59
C GLN A 33 0.75 11.89 6.09
N LEU A 34 0.21 12.98 6.67
CA LEU A 34 1.00 13.83 7.55
C LEU A 34 1.35 13.01 8.80
N VAL A 35 2.64 12.90 9.08
CA VAL A 35 3.11 12.17 10.26
C VAL A 35 2.78 12.97 11.52
N GLU A 36 2.18 12.33 12.53
CA GLU A 36 1.89 12.94 13.82
C GLU A 36 3.20 13.27 14.55
N ARG A 37 3.19 14.31 15.36
CA ARG A 37 4.39 14.84 16.04
C ARG A 37 5.23 13.77 16.77
N HIS A 38 4.57 12.80 17.40
CA HIS A 38 5.26 11.72 18.14
C HIS A 38 5.83 10.62 17.26
N ASN A 39 5.42 10.57 15.97
CA ASN A 39 5.91 9.66 14.94
C ASN A 39 6.90 10.35 13.98
N ASN A 40 7.28 11.61 14.24
CA ASN A 40 8.31 12.29 13.45
C ASN A 40 9.64 11.51 13.49
N PRO A 41 10.47 11.66 12.46
CA PRO A 41 11.81 11.06 12.47
C PRO A 41 12.54 11.37 13.79
N PRO A 42 13.11 10.36 14.46
CA PRO A 42 13.83 10.58 15.71
C PRO A 42 15.04 11.50 15.48
N ALA A 43 15.56 12.13 16.56
CA ALA A 43 16.80 12.89 16.45
C ALA A 43 17.91 12.01 15.85
N PRO A 44 18.74 12.53 14.93
CA PRO A 44 18.90 13.94 14.53
C PRO A 44 17.95 14.42 13.42
N GLY A 45 16.92 13.64 13.03
CA GLY A 45 15.99 13.98 11.96
C GLY A 45 16.52 13.63 10.57
N LEU A 46 15.73 13.98 9.52
CA LEU A 46 16.10 13.61 8.14
C LEU A 46 17.11 14.59 7.50
N THR A 47 17.08 15.88 7.85
CA THR A 47 17.89 16.91 7.20
C THR A 47 19.39 16.59 7.25
N ASN A 48 20.00 16.47 6.07
CA ASN A 48 21.41 16.11 5.85
C ASN A 48 21.83 14.73 6.43
N ASN A 49 20.87 13.82 6.59
CA ASN A 49 21.09 12.49 7.15
C ASN A 49 20.64 11.39 6.16
N SER A 50 20.99 10.16 6.47
CA SER A 50 20.64 8.98 5.68
C SER A 50 19.61 8.13 6.39
N LEU A 51 18.56 7.70 5.66
CA LEU A 51 17.54 6.80 6.16
C LEU A 51 17.49 5.55 5.27
N ARG A 52 17.65 4.37 5.87
CA ARG A 52 17.43 3.08 5.21
C ARG A 52 16.12 2.48 5.67
N GLN A 53 15.21 2.26 4.74
CA GLN A 53 13.88 1.72 4.98
C GLN A 53 13.78 0.36 4.29
N ILE A 54 13.28 -0.64 5.02
CA ILE A 54 13.14 -1.99 4.49
C ILE A 54 11.68 -2.20 4.09
N VAL A 55 11.47 -2.76 2.90
CA VAL A 55 10.16 -3.12 2.38
C VAL A 55 10.21 -4.53 1.80
N GLN A 56 9.12 -5.30 1.90
CA GLN A 56 9.03 -6.60 1.26
C GLN A 56 8.10 -6.52 0.06
N VAL A 57 8.62 -6.82 -1.13
CA VAL A 57 7.82 -6.83 -2.36
C VAL A 57 6.91 -8.06 -2.42
N SER A 58 5.77 -7.96 -3.09
CA SER A 58 4.87 -9.09 -3.31
C SER A 58 5.29 -9.93 -4.51
N ILE A 59 5.49 -9.33 -5.68
CA ILE A 59 5.95 -9.99 -6.90
C ILE A 59 7.29 -9.42 -7.35
N GLY A 60 8.10 -10.25 -8.00
CA GLY A 60 9.39 -9.86 -8.55
C GLY A 60 9.32 -9.26 -9.95
N GLY A 61 10.46 -8.74 -10.39
CA GLY A 61 10.65 -8.17 -11.73
C GLY A 61 12.11 -7.91 -12.06
N LYS A 62 12.39 -7.48 -13.30
CA LYS A 62 13.76 -7.21 -13.75
C LYS A 62 14.14 -5.74 -13.64
N LYS A 63 13.18 -4.84 -13.73
CA LYS A 63 13.34 -3.42 -13.55
C LYS A 63 12.35 -2.92 -12.51
N VAL A 64 12.74 -1.87 -11.82
CA VAL A 64 11.93 -1.20 -10.81
C VAL A 64 11.90 0.29 -11.03
N ARG A 65 10.90 0.96 -10.44
CA ARG A 65 10.87 2.40 -10.21
C ARG A 65 10.19 2.68 -8.87
N LEU A 66 10.58 3.76 -8.23
CA LEU A 66 10.11 4.15 -6.90
C LEU A 66 9.30 5.43 -6.98
N LYS A 67 8.10 5.42 -6.43
CA LYS A 67 7.27 6.60 -6.21
C LYS A 67 7.56 7.17 -4.82
N LEU A 68 7.87 8.45 -4.77
CA LEU A 68 8.14 9.21 -3.56
C LEU A 68 7.09 10.28 -3.35
N THR A 69 6.87 10.65 -2.10
CA THR A 69 5.84 11.63 -1.72
C THR A 69 6.37 12.68 -0.76
N ASN A 70 5.96 13.91 -0.97
CA ASN A 70 6.08 15.06 -0.09
C ASN A 70 4.72 15.78 0.04
N GLU A 71 3.64 15.02 -0.19
CA GLU A 71 2.26 15.51 -0.35
C GLU A 71 1.75 16.31 0.86
N PHE A 72 2.17 15.91 2.06
CA PHE A 72 1.71 16.53 3.30
C PHE A 72 2.72 17.50 3.90
N SER A 73 3.84 17.69 3.25
CA SER A 73 4.90 18.60 3.70
C SER A 73 4.63 20.03 3.22
N LYS A 74 4.99 21.00 4.06
CA LYS A 74 4.79 22.43 3.77
C LYS A 74 5.96 23.07 3.04
N GLU A 75 7.13 22.44 3.09
CA GLU A 75 8.35 22.87 2.41
C GLU A 75 8.84 21.77 1.47
N PRO A 76 9.68 22.13 0.48
CA PRO A 76 10.33 21.13 -0.38
C PRO A 76 11.19 20.15 0.42
N THR A 77 11.34 18.94 -0.08
CA THR A 77 12.29 17.93 0.44
C THR A 77 13.36 17.68 -0.60
N GLU A 78 14.61 17.96 -0.23
CA GLU A 78 15.77 17.70 -1.06
C GLU A 78 16.28 16.27 -0.84
N ILE A 79 16.48 15.55 -1.91
CA ILE A 79 17.09 14.23 -1.95
C ILE A 79 18.37 14.31 -2.75
N LYS A 80 19.50 13.98 -2.12
CA LYS A 80 20.82 13.98 -2.74
C LYS A 80 21.06 12.73 -3.57
N ALA A 81 20.62 11.57 -3.06
CA ALA A 81 20.68 10.29 -3.74
C ALA A 81 19.71 9.30 -3.12
N ILE A 82 19.31 8.30 -3.92
CA ILE A 82 18.58 7.11 -3.44
C ILE A 82 19.26 5.86 -3.99
N GLU A 83 19.44 4.88 -3.13
CA GLU A 83 19.97 3.57 -3.47
C GLU A 83 18.97 2.47 -3.12
N LEU A 84 18.85 1.50 -4.02
CA LEU A 84 18.13 0.25 -3.77
C LEU A 84 19.15 -0.88 -3.60
N SER A 85 18.93 -1.73 -2.62
CA SER A 85 19.74 -2.94 -2.38
C SER A 85 18.84 -4.07 -1.93
N ILE A 86 19.28 -5.32 -2.11
CA ILE A 86 18.63 -6.47 -1.47
C ILE A 86 18.98 -6.44 0.01
N ALA A 87 17.97 -6.37 0.87
CA ALA A 87 18.16 -6.43 2.31
C ALA A 87 18.35 -7.89 2.77
N LYS A 88 19.25 -8.13 3.72
CA LYS A 88 19.51 -9.48 4.25
C LYS A 88 18.37 -10.00 5.14
N THR A 89 17.56 -9.10 5.70
CA THR A 89 16.45 -9.44 6.60
C THR A 89 15.19 -8.65 6.23
N ALA A 90 14.06 -9.01 6.77
CA ALA A 90 12.78 -8.30 6.60
C ALA A 90 12.67 -7.02 7.47
N GLY A 91 13.78 -6.52 8.03
CA GLY A 91 13.84 -5.31 8.82
C GLY A 91 14.54 -5.50 10.18
N SER A 92 14.87 -6.72 10.60
CA SER A 92 15.55 -6.95 11.90
C SER A 92 17.01 -6.48 11.93
N SER A 93 17.63 -6.24 10.76
CA SER A 93 18.95 -5.59 10.64
C SER A 93 18.99 -4.62 9.47
N SER A 94 19.92 -3.66 9.50
CA SER A 94 20.19 -2.72 8.40
C SER A 94 21.09 -3.31 7.30
N GLU A 95 21.49 -4.58 7.41
CA GLU A 95 22.41 -5.22 6.50
C GLU A 95 21.83 -5.43 5.10
N ILE A 96 22.66 -5.21 4.10
CA ILE A 96 22.33 -5.35 2.68
C ILE A 96 23.33 -6.25 1.96
N ASN A 97 22.93 -6.74 0.79
CA ASN A 97 23.85 -7.29 -0.20
C ASN A 97 24.41 -6.10 -1.02
N GLU A 98 25.59 -5.62 -0.69
CA GLU A 98 26.23 -4.46 -1.33
C GLU A 98 26.39 -4.64 -2.84
N ALA A 99 26.66 -5.86 -3.32
CA ALA A 99 26.81 -6.16 -4.75
C ALA A 99 25.49 -5.98 -5.54
N SER A 100 24.35 -5.90 -4.86
CA SER A 100 23.04 -5.64 -5.47
C SER A 100 22.70 -4.16 -5.59
N THR A 101 23.52 -3.27 -5.00
CA THR A 101 23.19 -1.84 -4.88
C THR A 101 23.14 -1.15 -6.24
N VAL A 102 22.05 -0.43 -6.48
CA VAL A 102 21.85 0.43 -7.66
C VAL A 102 21.35 1.80 -7.25
N SER A 103 21.85 2.84 -7.91
CA SER A 103 21.37 4.21 -7.68
C SER A 103 20.16 4.50 -8.55
N LEU A 104 19.16 5.18 -7.98
CA LEU A 104 18.03 5.72 -8.73
C LEU A 104 18.39 7.08 -9.32
N THR A 105 17.73 7.40 -10.46
CA THR A 105 17.80 8.71 -11.07
C THR A 105 16.41 9.29 -11.28
N PHE A 106 16.37 10.60 -11.52
CA PHE A 106 15.17 11.38 -11.82
C PHE A 106 15.46 12.27 -13.04
N ASN A 107 14.93 11.90 -14.19
CA ASN A 107 15.30 12.51 -15.48
C ASN A 107 16.84 12.51 -15.70
N GLY A 108 17.47 11.36 -15.38
CA GLY A 108 18.91 11.15 -15.52
C GLY A 108 19.79 11.77 -14.42
N LYS A 109 19.22 12.47 -13.43
CA LYS A 109 19.97 13.08 -12.31
C LYS A 109 19.80 12.24 -11.04
N GLN A 110 20.84 12.08 -10.23
CA GLN A 110 20.76 11.36 -8.96
C GLN A 110 20.02 12.15 -7.88
N SER A 111 20.13 13.47 -7.90
CA SER A 111 19.46 14.34 -6.94
C SER A 111 18.13 14.85 -7.48
N VAL A 112 17.18 15.08 -6.57
CA VAL A 112 15.89 15.68 -6.87
C VAL A 112 15.36 16.47 -5.69
N THR A 113 14.61 17.52 -5.97
CA THR A 113 13.83 18.26 -4.98
C THR A 113 12.35 17.95 -5.22
N ILE A 114 11.68 17.38 -4.23
CA ILE A 114 10.23 17.15 -4.28
C ILE A 114 9.57 18.39 -3.71
N PRO A 115 8.75 19.12 -4.48
CA PRO A 115 8.10 20.32 -3.97
C PRO A 115 7.14 20.02 -2.82
N ALA A 116 6.80 21.03 -2.04
CA ALA A 116 5.71 20.94 -1.07
C ALA A 116 4.42 20.47 -1.75
N GLY A 117 3.71 19.51 -1.15
CA GLY A 117 2.50 18.94 -1.74
C GLY A 117 2.74 18.03 -2.95
N GLY A 118 4.00 17.76 -3.32
CA GLY A 118 4.35 17.04 -4.55
C GLY A 118 4.62 15.54 -4.35
N MET A 119 4.61 14.87 -5.49
CA MET A 119 5.06 13.47 -5.65
C MET A 119 5.97 13.36 -6.86
N ILE A 120 6.85 12.37 -6.87
CA ILE A 120 7.75 12.10 -8.01
C ILE A 120 7.96 10.60 -8.17
N VAL A 121 8.21 10.17 -9.41
CA VAL A 121 8.58 8.79 -9.74
C VAL A 121 10.01 8.78 -10.29
N SER A 122 10.84 7.85 -9.82
CA SER A 122 12.19 7.68 -10.35
C SER A 122 12.17 7.17 -11.80
N ASP A 123 13.29 7.36 -12.49
CA ASP A 123 13.56 6.62 -13.72
C ASP A 123 13.56 5.11 -13.43
N ALA A 124 13.25 4.31 -14.46
CA ALA A 124 13.32 2.86 -14.37
C ALA A 124 14.79 2.40 -14.33
N VAL A 125 15.13 1.57 -13.34
CA VAL A 125 16.46 0.99 -13.20
C VAL A 125 16.43 -0.53 -13.32
N LYS A 126 17.46 -1.13 -13.89
CA LYS A 126 17.66 -2.59 -13.88
C LYS A 126 18.02 -3.02 -12.45
N PHE A 127 17.09 -3.64 -11.78
CA PHE A 127 17.24 -4.16 -10.43
C PHE A 127 16.42 -5.45 -10.32
N PRO A 128 17.00 -6.61 -10.65
CA PRO A 128 16.30 -7.89 -10.58
C PRO A 128 15.96 -8.22 -9.14
N ILE A 129 14.68 -8.38 -8.86
CA ILE A 129 14.16 -8.80 -7.54
C ILE A 129 13.26 -10.02 -7.68
N GLY A 130 13.36 -10.92 -6.71
CA GLY A 130 12.49 -12.09 -6.58
C GLY A 130 11.13 -11.76 -5.96
N ASN A 131 10.23 -12.74 -5.98
CA ASN A 131 8.97 -12.64 -5.24
C ASN A 131 9.26 -12.62 -3.74
N ARG A 132 8.56 -11.74 -3.00
CA ARG A 132 8.70 -11.54 -1.55
C ARG A 132 10.13 -11.24 -1.09
N GLU A 133 10.94 -10.68 -1.96
CA GLU A 133 12.28 -10.23 -1.60
C GLU A 133 12.23 -8.96 -0.77
N ASN A 134 13.17 -8.84 0.16
CA ASN A 134 13.30 -7.66 0.99
C ASN A 134 14.20 -6.64 0.30
N VAL A 135 13.69 -5.43 0.11
CA VAL A 135 14.41 -4.33 -0.55
C VAL A 135 14.71 -3.26 0.48
N ALA A 136 15.97 -2.88 0.57
CA ALA A 136 16.42 -1.71 1.31
C ALA A 136 16.38 -0.48 0.39
N ILE A 137 15.64 0.53 0.78
CA ILE A 137 15.57 1.85 0.16
C ILE A 137 16.36 2.81 1.04
N THR A 138 17.56 3.19 0.61
CA THR A 138 18.42 4.13 1.32
C THR A 138 18.30 5.51 0.69
N ILE A 139 17.84 6.49 1.46
CA ILE A 139 17.66 7.89 1.02
C ILE A 139 18.68 8.75 1.73
N HIS A 140 19.46 9.50 0.97
CA HIS A 140 20.38 10.53 1.45
C HIS A 140 19.71 11.89 1.27
N TYR A 141 19.32 12.50 2.39
CA TYR A 141 18.58 13.75 2.37
C TYR A 141 19.49 14.98 2.28
N GLY A 142 18.98 16.05 1.68
CA GLY A 142 19.41 17.42 1.87
C GLY A 142 18.55 18.13 2.90
N GLN A 143 18.02 19.30 2.59
CA GLN A 143 17.05 19.99 3.43
C GLN A 143 15.69 19.27 3.35
N THR A 144 15.01 19.18 4.49
CA THR A 144 13.70 18.55 4.59
C THR A 144 12.73 19.43 5.36
N SER A 145 11.43 19.23 5.11
CA SER A 145 10.36 19.89 5.85
C SER A 145 10.30 19.40 7.31
N SER A 146 9.85 20.27 8.19
CA SER A 146 9.44 19.91 9.55
C SER A 146 8.09 19.19 9.59
N SER A 147 7.27 19.36 8.54
CA SER A 147 6.04 18.60 8.30
C SER A 147 6.37 17.42 7.39
N VAL A 148 6.41 16.22 7.90
CA VAL A 148 6.89 15.06 7.15
C VAL A 148 5.73 14.26 6.56
N SER A 149 5.83 13.96 5.26
CA SER A 149 4.97 12.97 4.61
C SER A 149 5.52 11.58 4.89
N GLY A 150 4.69 10.68 5.40
CA GLY A 150 5.16 9.34 5.76
C GLY A 150 4.02 8.38 6.08
N HIS A 151 4.39 7.25 6.64
CA HIS A 151 3.48 6.21 7.09
C HIS A 151 3.94 5.64 8.44
N PRO A 152 3.30 6.01 9.54
CA PRO A 152 3.70 5.57 10.88
C PRO A 152 3.57 4.07 11.14
N GLY A 153 2.64 3.40 10.47
CA GLY A 153 2.31 1.99 10.70
C GLY A 153 3.17 1.00 9.90
N SER A 154 4.46 1.24 9.68
CA SER A 154 5.28 0.38 8.82
C SER A 154 5.37 -1.09 9.24
N ARG A 155 5.27 -1.38 10.55
CA ARG A 155 5.51 -2.71 11.15
C ARG A 155 6.85 -3.31 10.69
N THR A 156 7.77 -2.43 10.29
CA THR A 156 9.09 -2.79 9.79
C THR A 156 10.08 -1.73 10.25
N THR A 157 11.21 -2.16 10.77
CA THR A 157 12.23 -1.24 11.30
C THR A 157 12.96 -0.54 10.16
N SER A 158 13.06 0.78 10.28
CA SER A 158 13.88 1.67 9.49
C SER A 158 15.08 2.15 10.30
N TYR A 159 16.14 2.54 9.63
CA TYR A 159 17.44 2.86 10.23
C TYR A 159 17.88 4.27 9.82
N LEU A 160 18.00 5.16 10.80
CA LEU A 160 18.43 6.55 10.61
C LEU A 160 19.87 6.70 11.06
N LYS A 161 20.71 7.30 10.23
CA LYS A 161 22.12 7.55 10.49
C LYS A 161 22.48 8.99 10.17
N GLU A 162 23.25 9.60 11.05
CA GLU A 162 23.75 10.95 10.87
C GLU A 162 24.71 11.04 9.68
N GLY A 163 24.59 12.12 8.91
CA GLY A 163 25.37 12.38 7.70
C GLY A 163 24.92 11.56 6.49
N ASN A 164 25.50 11.88 5.34
CA ASN A 164 25.31 11.12 4.11
C ASN A 164 26.27 9.93 4.08
N THR A 165 25.80 8.76 4.51
CA THR A 165 26.62 7.56 4.68
C THR A 165 25.89 6.31 4.22
N THR A 166 26.65 5.31 3.80
CA THR A 166 26.17 3.95 3.52
C THR A 166 26.39 3.00 4.70
N ASP A 167 27.20 3.41 5.71
CA ASP A 167 27.40 2.65 6.95
C ASP A 167 26.30 2.95 7.97
N PHE A 168 25.48 1.95 8.24
CA PHE A 168 24.37 1.99 9.20
C PHE A 168 24.70 1.32 10.55
N THR A 169 25.99 1.07 10.83
CA THR A 169 26.42 0.55 12.15
C THR A 169 26.01 1.52 13.25
N GLY A 170 25.28 1.03 14.26
CA GLY A 170 24.77 1.85 15.35
C GLY A 170 23.70 2.86 14.95
N ALA A 171 22.99 2.65 13.84
CA ALA A 171 21.91 3.52 13.40
C ALA A 171 20.75 3.53 14.40
N ILE A 172 20.07 4.66 14.48
CA ILE A 172 18.85 4.85 15.28
C ILE A 172 17.71 4.14 14.59
N ARG A 173 16.89 3.39 15.34
CA ARG A 173 15.77 2.60 14.83
C ARG A 173 14.46 3.36 14.98
N THR A 174 13.58 3.21 13.99
CA THR A 174 12.18 3.66 14.04
C THR A 174 11.31 2.70 13.21
N ASP A 175 10.08 2.48 13.64
CA ASP A 175 9.14 1.59 12.94
C ASP A 175 8.16 2.41 12.10
N HIS A 176 8.70 3.34 11.31
CA HIS A 176 7.95 4.24 10.42
C HIS A 176 8.63 4.31 9.06
N TRP A 177 7.83 4.57 8.00
CA TRP A 177 8.34 4.93 6.68
C TRP A 177 8.13 6.42 6.40
N TYR A 178 9.09 7.04 5.71
CA TYR A 178 9.05 8.46 5.36
C TYR A 178 9.35 8.65 3.88
N ASN A 179 8.58 9.51 3.23
CA ASN A 179 8.70 9.93 1.83
C ASN A 179 8.61 8.84 0.76
N ILE A 180 8.48 7.56 1.09
CA ILE A 180 8.25 6.47 0.13
C ILE A 180 6.76 6.15 0.04
N GLN A 181 6.29 5.77 -1.16
CA GLN A 181 4.88 5.43 -1.38
C GLN A 181 4.70 4.07 -2.06
N THR A 182 5.31 3.84 -3.21
CA THR A 182 5.10 2.61 -3.98
C THR A 182 6.37 2.21 -4.69
N LEU A 183 6.72 0.93 -4.60
CA LEU A 183 7.71 0.29 -5.47
C LEU A 183 6.98 -0.47 -6.56
N GLU A 184 7.34 -0.21 -7.81
CA GLU A 184 6.73 -0.81 -8.99
C GLU A 184 7.76 -1.66 -9.75
N VAL A 185 7.30 -2.74 -10.36
CA VAL A 185 8.10 -3.61 -11.21
C VAL A 185 7.61 -3.61 -12.65
N GLU A 186 8.55 -3.72 -13.61
CA GLU A 186 8.20 -4.04 -14.98
C GLU A 186 7.85 -5.53 -15.07
N ALA A 187 6.60 -5.82 -15.36
CA ALA A 187 6.03 -7.16 -15.33
C ALA A 187 5.41 -7.55 -16.69
N SER A 188 4.97 -8.80 -16.83
CA SER A 188 4.22 -9.24 -18.00
C SER A 188 2.83 -8.59 -18.05
N SER A 189 2.23 -8.45 -19.23
CA SER A 189 0.87 -7.91 -19.40
C SER A 189 -0.22 -8.69 -18.65
N LYS A 190 0.06 -9.94 -18.26
CA LYS A 190 -0.84 -10.78 -17.44
C LYS A 190 -0.80 -10.40 -15.97
N ALA A 191 0.26 -9.74 -15.50
CA ALA A 191 0.36 -9.31 -14.12
C ALA A 191 -0.63 -8.20 -13.79
N GLY A 192 -0.92 -8.03 -12.53
CA GLY A 192 -1.77 -6.96 -12.00
C GLY A 192 -1.56 -6.82 -10.51
N ALA A 193 -2.17 -5.82 -9.89
CA ALA A 193 -2.12 -5.61 -8.45
C ALA A 193 -3.52 -5.59 -7.85
N VAL A 194 -3.63 -6.03 -6.60
CA VAL A 194 -4.76 -5.75 -5.72
C VAL A 194 -4.37 -4.62 -4.78
N ALA A 195 -5.16 -3.53 -4.78
CA ALA A 195 -4.99 -2.41 -3.84
C ALA A 195 -6.06 -2.51 -2.74
N ILE A 196 -5.65 -2.27 -1.49
CA ILE A 196 -6.50 -2.51 -0.32
C ILE A 196 -6.71 -1.19 0.40
N LEU A 197 -7.94 -0.68 0.42
CA LEU A 197 -8.33 0.44 1.28
C LEU A 197 -8.67 -0.11 2.67
N GLY A 198 -8.07 0.43 3.73
CA GLY A 198 -8.31 -0.05 5.07
C GLY A 198 -7.71 0.82 6.17
N ASN A 199 -8.00 0.45 7.40
CA ASN A 199 -7.55 1.12 8.64
C ASN A 199 -6.40 0.35 9.33
N SER A 200 -6.29 0.49 10.66
CA SER A 200 -5.25 -0.16 11.47
C SER A 200 -5.23 -1.69 11.35
N ILE A 201 -6.36 -2.33 11.09
CA ILE A 201 -6.42 -3.79 10.92
C ILE A 201 -5.76 -4.20 9.61
N THR A 202 -5.88 -3.40 8.57
CA THR A 202 -5.19 -3.60 7.28
C THR A 202 -3.72 -3.17 7.36
N ASP A 203 -3.44 -2.02 7.99
CA ASP A 203 -2.10 -1.54 8.30
C ASP A 203 -1.29 -2.54 9.14
N GLY A 204 -1.99 -3.34 9.97
CA GLY A 204 -1.43 -4.49 10.68
C GLY A 204 -1.07 -4.22 12.13
N ARG A 205 -1.82 -3.34 12.83
CA ARG A 205 -1.64 -3.18 14.29
C ARG A 205 -1.87 -4.53 14.97
N GLY A 206 -0.89 -4.97 15.79
CA GLY A 206 -0.90 -6.28 16.45
C GLY A 206 -0.19 -7.38 15.67
N SER A 207 0.23 -7.12 14.42
CA SER A 207 1.19 -8.00 13.73
C SER A 207 2.58 -7.87 14.35
N THR A 208 3.46 -8.85 14.10
CA THR A 208 4.80 -8.85 14.66
C THR A 208 5.74 -8.00 13.81
N THR A 209 6.41 -7.02 14.43
CA THR A 209 7.39 -6.17 13.74
C THR A 209 8.45 -7.02 13.04
N ASN A 210 8.72 -6.71 11.76
CA ASN A 210 9.67 -7.38 10.89
C ASN A 210 9.30 -8.80 10.41
N GLU A 211 8.14 -9.35 10.81
CA GLU A 211 7.75 -10.71 10.42
C GLU A 211 6.86 -10.76 9.17
N GLN A 212 6.41 -9.61 8.68
CA GLN A 212 5.54 -9.53 7.48
C GLN A 212 4.36 -10.52 7.56
N ASN A 213 3.60 -10.44 8.64
CA ASN A 213 2.51 -11.36 8.99
C ASN A 213 1.14 -10.67 9.19
N ARG A 214 0.93 -9.54 8.50
CA ARG A 214 -0.40 -8.92 8.34
C ARG A 214 -1.28 -9.81 7.44
N TRP A 215 -2.59 -9.67 7.50
CA TRP A 215 -3.47 -10.45 6.63
C TRP A 215 -3.19 -10.23 5.13
N ALA A 216 -2.77 -9.02 4.73
CA ALA A 216 -2.36 -8.71 3.36
C ALA A 216 -1.07 -9.46 2.95
N ASP A 217 -0.13 -9.66 3.89
CA ASP A 217 1.09 -10.46 3.65
C ASP A 217 0.75 -11.95 3.51
N VAL A 218 -0.24 -12.44 4.26
CA VAL A 218 -0.78 -13.82 4.13
C VAL A 218 -1.42 -13.99 2.75
N LEU A 219 -2.26 -13.05 2.32
CA LEU A 219 -2.84 -13.04 0.98
C LEU A 219 -1.75 -13.10 -0.09
N SER A 220 -0.70 -12.28 0.04
CA SER A 220 0.43 -12.26 -0.89
C SER A 220 1.12 -13.63 -1.00
N ARG A 221 1.39 -14.30 0.13
CA ARG A 221 1.97 -15.66 0.14
C ARG A 221 1.08 -16.66 -0.59
N ARG A 222 -0.22 -16.61 -0.33
CA ARG A 222 -1.20 -17.53 -0.93
C ARG A 222 -1.37 -17.29 -2.43
N LEU A 223 -1.43 -16.03 -2.87
CA LEU A 223 -1.49 -15.68 -4.29
C LEU A 223 -0.27 -16.21 -5.05
N LEU A 224 0.92 -16.08 -4.48
CA LEU A 224 2.16 -16.58 -5.09
C LEU A 224 2.23 -18.11 -5.15
N ALA A 225 1.70 -18.80 -4.16
CA ALA A 225 1.68 -20.27 -4.12
C ALA A 225 0.73 -20.90 -5.17
N ASN A 226 -0.22 -20.13 -5.71
CA ASN A 226 -1.19 -20.58 -6.70
C ASN A 226 -0.78 -20.13 -8.12
N LYS A 227 -0.60 -21.07 -9.06
CA LYS A 227 -0.17 -20.81 -10.44
C LYS A 227 -1.08 -19.82 -11.20
N ALA A 228 -2.37 -19.79 -10.89
CA ALA A 228 -3.32 -18.90 -11.54
C ALA A 228 -3.22 -17.43 -11.06
N THR A 229 -2.67 -17.20 -9.87
CA THR A 229 -2.62 -15.88 -9.21
C THR A 229 -1.21 -15.39 -8.90
N ASN A 230 -0.16 -16.15 -9.22
CA ASN A 230 1.23 -15.85 -8.84
C ASN A 230 1.88 -14.62 -9.51
N LYS A 231 1.09 -13.86 -10.25
CA LYS A 231 1.50 -12.59 -10.89
C LYS A 231 0.71 -11.40 -10.34
N ILE A 232 0.08 -11.55 -9.18
CA ILE A 232 -0.71 -10.51 -8.55
C ILE A 232 0.10 -9.87 -7.43
N GLY A 233 0.41 -8.58 -7.60
CA GLY A 233 0.98 -7.73 -6.56
C GLY A 233 -0.07 -7.38 -5.50
N VAL A 234 0.38 -7.13 -4.27
CA VAL A 234 -0.47 -6.70 -3.16
C VAL A 234 0.01 -5.37 -2.64
N LEU A 235 -0.89 -4.38 -2.63
CA LEU A 235 -0.64 -3.01 -2.16
C LEU A 235 -1.49 -2.76 -0.92
N ASN A 236 -0.83 -2.71 0.23
CA ASN A 236 -1.49 -2.43 1.51
C ASN A 236 -1.59 -0.91 1.71
N MET A 237 -2.77 -0.34 1.46
CA MET A 237 -3.06 1.08 1.66
C MET A 237 -3.86 1.33 2.94
N GLY A 238 -3.62 0.52 3.99
CA GLY A 238 -4.15 0.74 5.33
C GLY A 238 -3.50 1.96 5.99
N ILE A 239 -4.26 2.68 6.81
CA ILE A 239 -3.77 3.76 7.68
C ILE A 239 -4.32 3.52 9.09
N GLY A 240 -3.46 3.49 10.11
CA GLY A 240 -3.88 3.36 11.50
C GLY A 240 -4.87 4.46 11.89
N GLY A 241 -6.00 4.11 12.51
CA GLY A 241 -7.01 5.08 12.96
C GLY A 241 -7.77 5.80 11.85
N ASN A 242 -7.72 5.35 10.60
CA ASN A 242 -8.38 6.00 9.47
C ASN A 242 -9.89 5.80 9.47
N CYS A 243 -10.60 6.81 8.97
CA CYS A 243 -12.04 6.83 8.74
C CYS A 243 -12.36 6.98 7.25
N VAL A 244 -13.52 6.50 6.82
CA VAL A 244 -14.04 6.69 5.45
C VAL A 244 -14.53 8.11 5.25
N LEU A 245 -15.29 8.67 6.22
CA LEU A 245 -16.10 9.88 6.04
C LEU A 245 -15.44 11.13 6.57
N ARG A 246 -14.93 11.11 7.81
CA ARG A 246 -14.35 12.28 8.49
C ARG A 246 -13.62 11.89 9.77
N GLY A 247 -12.66 12.71 10.17
CA GLY A 247 -11.88 12.49 11.39
C GLY A 247 -10.87 11.35 11.21
N GLY A 248 -10.45 10.75 12.31
CA GLY A 248 -9.41 9.75 12.30
C GLY A 248 -8.02 10.31 12.01
N LEU A 249 -7.10 9.44 11.61
CA LEU A 249 -5.75 9.78 11.22
C LEU A 249 -5.59 9.73 9.70
N GLY A 250 -4.72 10.58 9.17
CA GLY A 250 -4.50 10.71 7.74
C GLY A 250 -5.71 11.30 6.98
N PRO A 251 -5.63 11.39 5.64
CA PRO A 251 -6.78 11.75 4.80
C PRO A 251 -7.82 10.64 4.85
N THR A 252 -9.11 11.01 4.80
CA THR A 252 -10.21 10.05 4.87
C THR A 252 -10.18 9.07 3.69
N GLY A 253 -10.79 7.90 3.85
CA GLY A 253 -10.93 6.93 2.76
C GLY A 253 -11.52 7.57 1.51
N LYS A 254 -12.53 8.45 1.69
CA LYS A 254 -13.16 9.21 0.61
C LYS A 254 -12.20 10.19 -0.08
N ASP A 255 -11.29 10.82 0.65
CA ASP A 255 -10.36 11.80 0.08
C ASP A 255 -9.14 11.16 -0.59
N ARG A 256 -8.76 9.92 -0.18
CA ARG A 256 -7.51 9.27 -0.62
C ARG A 256 -7.67 8.12 -1.62
N TYR A 257 -8.88 7.61 -1.85
CA TYR A 257 -9.06 6.41 -2.70
C TYR A 257 -8.57 6.62 -4.15
N HIS A 258 -8.68 7.82 -4.70
CA HIS A 258 -8.11 8.10 -6.03
C HIS A 258 -6.60 7.90 -6.06
N ARG A 259 -5.88 8.44 -5.07
CA ARG A 259 -4.42 8.31 -4.95
C ARG A 259 -4.01 6.87 -4.64
N ASP A 260 -4.66 6.25 -3.65
CA ASP A 260 -4.22 4.99 -3.06
C ASP A 260 -4.68 3.76 -3.84
N LEU A 261 -5.79 3.87 -4.58
CA LEU A 261 -6.33 2.77 -5.37
C LEU A 261 -6.12 2.99 -6.87
N PHE A 262 -6.71 4.04 -7.44
CA PHE A 262 -6.68 4.28 -8.88
C PHE A 262 -5.36 4.86 -9.39
N GLY A 263 -4.63 5.57 -8.53
CA GLY A 263 -3.30 6.12 -8.83
C GLY A 263 -2.16 5.11 -8.78
N GLN A 264 -2.45 3.82 -8.52
CA GLN A 264 -1.45 2.77 -8.48
C GLN A 264 -1.39 1.99 -9.79
N GLU A 265 -0.17 1.69 -10.25
CA GLU A 265 0.03 1.03 -11.53
C GLU A 265 -0.39 -0.43 -11.52
N GLY A 266 -1.10 -0.83 -12.55
CA GLY A 266 -1.48 -2.22 -12.77
C GLY A 266 -2.59 -2.73 -11.87
N VAL A 267 -3.31 -1.89 -11.14
CA VAL A 267 -4.44 -2.30 -10.29
C VAL A 267 -5.56 -2.88 -11.15
N LYS A 268 -5.97 -4.09 -10.82
CA LYS A 268 -7.09 -4.82 -11.45
C LYS A 268 -8.15 -5.21 -10.43
N TRP A 269 -7.82 -5.17 -9.15
CA TRP A 269 -8.70 -5.53 -8.04
C TRP A 269 -8.54 -4.56 -6.88
N ILE A 270 -9.64 -4.26 -6.22
CA ILE A 270 -9.70 -3.45 -5.02
C ILE A 270 -10.37 -4.29 -3.92
N ILE A 271 -9.86 -4.18 -2.69
CA ILE A 271 -10.53 -4.67 -1.49
C ILE A 271 -10.87 -3.45 -0.63
N LEU A 272 -12.16 -3.30 -0.29
CA LEU A 272 -12.67 -2.31 0.65
C LEU A 272 -12.84 -2.97 2.02
N PHE A 273 -12.01 -2.56 2.99
CA PHE A 273 -12.07 -3.04 4.37
C PHE A 273 -11.82 -1.89 5.34
N GLU A 274 -12.84 -1.07 5.53
CA GLU A 274 -12.79 0.17 6.29
C GLU A 274 -14.07 0.33 7.15
N ALA A 275 -14.21 1.43 7.90
CA ALA A 275 -15.40 1.89 8.60
C ALA A 275 -15.45 1.69 10.12
N VAL A 276 -14.67 0.81 10.73
CA VAL A 276 -14.78 0.55 12.17
C VAL A 276 -14.53 1.81 13.03
N ASN A 277 -13.61 2.68 12.58
CA ASN A 277 -13.31 3.94 13.29
C ASN A 277 -14.41 4.99 13.11
N ASP A 278 -15.07 5.02 11.93
CA ASP A 278 -16.26 5.87 11.74
C ASP A 278 -17.38 5.48 12.69
N LEU A 279 -17.67 4.19 12.79
CA LEU A 279 -18.68 3.65 13.71
C LEU A 279 -18.29 3.95 15.16
N GLY A 280 -17.05 3.63 15.56
CA GLY A 280 -16.57 3.80 16.93
C GLY A 280 -16.55 5.25 17.44
N SER A 281 -16.53 6.22 16.52
CA SER A 281 -16.56 7.65 16.82
C SER A 281 -17.89 8.35 16.46
N SER A 282 -18.89 7.59 16.04
CA SER A 282 -20.17 8.13 15.56
C SER A 282 -21.13 8.51 16.70
N TRP A 283 -22.04 9.43 16.42
CA TRP A 283 -23.20 9.72 17.27
C TRP A 283 -24.42 8.90 16.87
N ASN A 284 -24.44 8.33 15.67
CA ASN A 284 -25.52 7.54 15.12
C ASN A 284 -24.92 6.50 14.16
N GLY A 285 -24.84 5.24 14.63
CA GLY A 285 -24.21 4.15 13.88
C GLY A 285 -24.94 3.83 12.58
N VAL A 286 -26.27 3.84 12.58
CA VAL A 286 -27.08 3.55 11.38
C VAL A 286 -26.87 4.62 10.31
N GLN A 287 -26.99 5.91 10.66
CA GLN A 287 -26.77 7.01 9.70
C GLN A 287 -25.32 7.01 9.18
N THR A 288 -24.36 6.68 10.03
CA THR A 288 -22.95 6.54 9.63
C THR A 288 -22.78 5.40 8.65
N ALA A 289 -23.42 4.26 8.88
CA ALA A 289 -23.41 3.11 7.99
C ALA A 289 -23.99 3.45 6.60
N GLU A 290 -25.13 4.13 6.53
CA GLU A 290 -25.74 4.59 5.27
C GLU A 290 -24.75 5.42 4.45
N ARG A 291 -24.11 6.40 5.08
CA ARG A 291 -23.15 7.28 4.41
C ARG A 291 -21.88 6.54 3.95
N ILE A 292 -21.41 5.56 4.70
CA ILE A 292 -20.27 4.71 4.30
C ILE A 292 -20.64 3.87 3.07
N ILE A 293 -21.83 3.26 3.08
CA ILE A 293 -22.34 2.50 1.95
C ILE A 293 -22.41 3.39 0.69
N ASP A 294 -22.83 4.65 0.82
CA ASP A 294 -22.87 5.57 -0.32
C ASP A 294 -21.47 5.87 -0.88
N VAL A 295 -20.45 6.06 -0.02
CA VAL A 295 -19.06 6.20 -0.47
C VAL A 295 -18.56 4.90 -1.12
N TYR A 296 -18.91 3.74 -0.60
CA TYR A 296 -18.54 2.45 -1.22
C TYR A 296 -19.15 2.31 -2.61
N LYS A 297 -20.42 2.68 -2.80
CA LYS A 297 -21.08 2.69 -4.13
C LYS A 297 -20.32 3.62 -5.09
N GLU A 298 -19.94 4.84 -4.65
CA GLU A 298 -19.16 5.79 -5.44
C GLU A 298 -17.83 5.17 -5.91
N ILE A 299 -17.07 4.53 -5.00
CA ILE A 299 -15.81 3.87 -5.33
C ILE A 299 -16.02 2.69 -6.30
N ILE A 300 -17.06 1.88 -6.10
CA ILE A 300 -17.38 0.72 -6.94
C ILE A 300 -17.71 1.16 -8.35
N ASP A 301 -18.59 2.15 -8.50
CA ASP A 301 -19.02 2.65 -9.81
C ASP A 301 -17.82 3.19 -10.61
N GLU A 302 -16.95 3.96 -9.96
CA GLU A 302 -15.75 4.48 -10.62
C GLU A 302 -14.74 3.37 -10.95
N ALA A 303 -14.56 2.39 -10.08
CA ALA A 303 -13.71 1.23 -10.32
C ALA A 303 -14.20 0.42 -11.53
N HIS A 304 -15.50 0.18 -11.62
CA HIS A 304 -16.11 -0.54 -12.74
C HIS A 304 -15.95 0.21 -14.06
N GLN A 305 -16.08 1.55 -14.07
CA GLN A 305 -15.81 2.36 -15.26
C GLN A 305 -14.36 2.20 -15.75
N LYS A 306 -13.42 1.94 -14.85
CA LYS A 306 -12.01 1.68 -15.14
C LYS A 306 -11.72 0.19 -15.44
N GLY A 307 -12.71 -0.68 -15.40
CA GLY A 307 -12.55 -2.12 -15.58
C GLY A 307 -11.91 -2.85 -14.39
N ILE A 308 -11.88 -2.22 -13.22
CA ILE A 308 -11.33 -2.75 -11.97
C ILE A 308 -12.45 -3.45 -11.20
N ARG A 309 -12.18 -4.63 -10.64
CA ARG A 309 -13.12 -5.37 -9.79
C ARG A 309 -12.99 -4.95 -8.34
N VAL A 310 -14.12 -4.93 -7.62
CA VAL A 310 -14.17 -4.51 -6.21
C VAL A 310 -14.75 -5.61 -5.34
N TYR A 311 -14.03 -5.95 -4.28
CA TYR A 311 -14.45 -6.90 -3.26
C TYR A 311 -14.69 -6.15 -1.95
N GLY A 312 -15.85 -6.39 -1.34
CA GLY A 312 -16.17 -5.89 -0.01
C GLY A 312 -15.71 -6.89 1.05
N ALA A 313 -15.00 -6.41 2.06
CA ALA A 313 -14.64 -7.21 3.21
C ALA A 313 -15.47 -6.78 4.43
N THR A 314 -16.11 -7.75 5.12
CA THR A 314 -16.98 -7.48 6.27
C THR A 314 -16.20 -6.98 7.47
N ILE A 315 -16.75 -5.99 8.17
CA ILE A 315 -16.15 -5.38 9.36
C ILE A 315 -16.12 -6.41 10.49
N THR A 316 -14.95 -6.63 11.07
CA THR A 316 -14.76 -7.55 12.21
C THR A 316 -15.51 -7.07 13.45
N PRO A 317 -15.93 -7.99 14.35
CA PRO A 317 -16.62 -7.62 15.58
C PRO A 317 -15.69 -6.85 16.53
N PHE A 318 -16.27 -6.00 17.39
CA PHE A 318 -15.51 -5.18 18.34
C PHE A 318 -16.17 -5.06 19.74
N LYS A 319 -17.07 -5.98 20.11
CA LYS A 319 -17.63 -6.05 21.46
C LYS A 319 -16.53 -6.31 22.49
N GLY A 320 -16.53 -5.49 23.52
CA GLY A 320 -15.45 -5.45 24.52
C GLY A 320 -14.49 -4.28 24.33
N ASN A 321 -14.44 -3.66 23.13
CA ASN A 321 -13.73 -2.41 22.90
C ASN A 321 -14.62 -1.21 23.27
N ASN A 322 -14.02 -0.06 23.59
CA ASN A 322 -14.74 1.18 23.90
C ASN A 322 -15.52 1.77 22.70
N TYR A 323 -15.30 1.27 21.49
CA TYR A 323 -16.11 1.58 20.30
C TYR A 323 -17.48 0.93 20.34
N TYR A 324 -17.65 -0.13 21.14
CA TYR A 324 -18.87 -0.90 21.14
C TYR A 324 -20.01 -0.23 21.91
N ASN A 325 -21.15 -0.11 21.28
CA ASN A 325 -22.47 0.04 21.85
C ASN A 325 -23.51 -0.54 20.88
N ALA A 326 -24.77 -0.68 21.31
CA ALA A 326 -25.80 -1.31 20.49
C ALA A 326 -26.11 -0.56 19.18
N ASP A 327 -25.92 0.75 19.14
CA ASP A 327 -26.14 1.54 17.94
C ASP A 327 -24.99 1.37 16.93
N HIS A 328 -23.74 1.35 17.39
CA HIS A 328 -22.57 1.07 16.55
C HIS A 328 -22.61 -0.34 15.98
N GLU A 329 -23.05 -1.33 16.77
CA GLU A 329 -23.22 -2.71 16.33
C GLU A 329 -24.31 -2.83 15.25
N LYS A 330 -25.42 -2.08 15.37
CA LYS A 330 -26.42 -1.99 14.30
C LYS A 330 -25.79 -1.45 13.01
N GLY A 331 -24.97 -0.39 13.10
CA GLY A 331 -24.25 0.15 11.98
C GLY A 331 -23.31 -0.87 11.33
N ARG A 332 -22.51 -1.62 12.14
CA ARG A 332 -21.65 -2.70 11.66
C ARG A 332 -22.44 -3.79 10.94
N SER A 333 -23.51 -4.24 11.57
CA SER A 333 -24.39 -5.29 11.02
C SER A 333 -25.01 -4.84 9.69
N MET A 334 -25.44 -3.60 9.58
CA MET A 334 -26.02 -3.02 8.35
C MET A 334 -25.01 -2.99 7.21
N ILE A 335 -23.77 -2.54 7.45
CA ILE A 335 -22.72 -2.54 6.44
C ILE A 335 -22.38 -3.96 6.03
N ASN A 336 -22.21 -4.87 6.99
CA ASN A 336 -21.88 -6.27 6.71
C ASN A 336 -22.98 -6.99 5.92
N GLU A 337 -24.24 -6.74 6.24
CA GLU A 337 -25.37 -7.28 5.47
C GLU A 337 -25.38 -6.74 4.05
N TRP A 338 -25.19 -5.42 3.88
CA TRP A 338 -25.09 -4.83 2.54
C TRP A 338 -23.92 -5.44 1.75
N ILE A 339 -22.72 -5.61 2.37
CA ILE A 339 -21.58 -6.25 1.69
C ILE A 339 -21.92 -7.67 1.25
N ARG A 340 -22.65 -8.45 2.06
CA ARG A 340 -23.01 -9.84 1.74
C ARG A 340 -24.07 -9.97 0.66
N THR A 341 -24.94 -8.98 0.51
CA THR A 341 -26.15 -9.10 -0.31
C THR A 341 -26.18 -8.23 -1.57
N THR A 342 -25.34 -7.19 -1.64
CA THR A 342 -25.33 -6.29 -2.79
C THR A 342 -24.78 -6.95 -4.05
N GLU A 343 -25.44 -6.69 -5.19
CA GLU A 343 -24.95 -7.09 -6.52
C GLU A 343 -23.89 -6.14 -7.09
N MET A 344 -23.61 -5.01 -6.41
CA MET A 344 -22.62 -4.05 -6.88
C MET A 344 -21.16 -4.56 -6.72
N LEU A 345 -20.91 -5.42 -5.73
CA LEU A 345 -19.58 -5.99 -5.48
C LEU A 345 -19.32 -7.20 -6.38
N ASP A 346 -18.10 -7.34 -6.89
CA ASP A 346 -17.64 -8.51 -7.65
C ASP A 346 -17.39 -9.75 -6.77
N GLY A 347 -17.46 -9.59 -5.45
CA GLY A 347 -17.35 -10.67 -4.48
C GLY A 347 -17.20 -10.17 -3.05
N VAL A 348 -17.32 -11.12 -2.13
CA VAL A 348 -17.31 -10.87 -0.68
C VAL A 348 -16.14 -11.59 -0.03
N ILE A 349 -15.52 -10.94 0.93
CA ILE A 349 -14.52 -11.51 1.84
C ILE A 349 -15.10 -11.42 3.25
N ASP A 350 -15.54 -12.54 3.83
CA ASP A 350 -16.24 -12.53 5.10
C ASP A 350 -15.27 -12.66 6.29
N PHE A 351 -14.56 -11.56 6.60
CA PHE A 351 -13.68 -11.50 7.75
C PHE A 351 -14.42 -11.61 9.08
N ASP A 352 -15.63 -11.01 9.17
CA ASP A 352 -16.48 -11.14 10.35
C ASP A 352 -16.72 -12.61 10.71
N GLN A 353 -17.17 -13.40 9.75
CA GLN A 353 -17.41 -14.83 9.99
C GLN A 353 -16.12 -15.59 10.35
N ALA A 354 -14.98 -15.22 9.74
CA ALA A 354 -13.72 -15.91 9.95
C ALA A 354 -13.15 -15.74 11.37
N VAL A 355 -13.38 -14.59 12.02
CA VAL A 355 -12.71 -14.23 13.27
C VAL A 355 -13.64 -14.01 14.47
N ARG A 356 -14.97 -13.96 14.24
CA ARG A 356 -15.94 -13.77 15.35
C ARG A 356 -16.00 -14.98 16.27
N ASN A 357 -16.30 -14.74 17.52
CA ASN A 357 -16.58 -15.80 18.49
C ASN A 357 -17.91 -16.48 18.11
N PRO A 358 -17.95 -17.81 17.92
CA PRO A 358 -19.18 -18.52 17.59
C PRO A 358 -20.29 -18.42 18.64
N GLU A 359 -19.91 -18.25 19.92
CA GLU A 359 -20.85 -18.15 21.06
C GLU A 359 -21.34 -16.72 21.29
N ASP A 360 -20.58 -15.71 20.85
CA ASP A 360 -20.92 -14.29 20.90
C ASP A 360 -20.45 -13.59 19.62
N PRO A 361 -21.24 -13.62 18.54
CA PRO A 361 -20.81 -13.13 17.22
C PRO A 361 -20.49 -11.63 17.14
N GLU A 362 -20.82 -10.85 18.16
CA GLU A 362 -20.47 -9.44 18.27
C GLU A 362 -19.03 -9.22 18.80
N ALA A 363 -18.39 -10.28 19.29
CA ALA A 363 -17.02 -10.28 19.82
C ALA A 363 -16.05 -11.07 18.95
N LEU A 364 -14.77 -10.68 18.97
CA LEU A 364 -13.67 -11.47 18.42
C LEU A 364 -13.42 -12.74 19.24
N GLN A 365 -12.89 -13.77 18.61
CA GLN A 365 -12.34 -14.91 19.34
C GLN A 365 -11.16 -14.44 20.20
N LYS A 366 -11.16 -14.80 21.49
CA LYS A 366 -10.13 -14.38 22.45
C LYS A 366 -8.70 -14.76 22.02
N ALA A 367 -8.53 -15.90 21.35
CA ALA A 367 -7.25 -16.36 20.84
C ALA A 367 -6.65 -15.45 19.74
N PHE A 368 -7.45 -14.62 19.11
CA PHE A 368 -7.03 -13.72 18.03
C PHE A 368 -6.71 -12.30 18.51
N LEU A 369 -6.98 -11.97 19.77
CA LEU A 369 -6.83 -10.60 20.27
C LEU A 369 -5.37 -10.19 20.42
N PHE A 370 -5.10 -8.95 20.00
CA PHE A 370 -3.88 -8.24 20.35
C PHE A 370 -4.10 -7.46 21.66
N GLU A 371 -3.29 -7.72 22.67
CA GLU A 371 -3.33 -7.05 24.01
C GLU A 371 -4.73 -6.99 24.66
N ASN A 372 -5.65 -7.86 24.27
CA ASN A 372 -7.04 -7.87 24.74
C ASN A 372 -7.81 -6.55 24.50
N ASP A 373 -7.46 -5.80 23.46
CA ASP A 373 -8.12 -4.54 23.13
C ASP A 373 -9.49 -4.71 22.43
N TRP A 374 -9.85 -5.95 22.08
CA TRP A 374 -11.13 -6.34 21.47
C TRP A 374 -11.42 -5.64 20.12
N LEU A 375 -10.38 -5.18 19.43
CA LEU A 375 -10.47 -4.52 18.13
C LEU A 375 -9.42 -5.04 17.15
N HIS A 376 -8.15 -5.12 17.60
CA HIS A 376 -7.05 -5.53 16.75
C HIS A 376 -6.69 -7.00 16.95
N LEU A 377 -6.19 -7.60 15.88
CA LEU A 377 -5.84 -9.00 15.87
C LEU A 377 -4.32 -9.19 16.05
N ASN A 378 -3.94 -10.29 16.68
CA ASN A 378 -2.56 -10.75 16.69
C ASN A 378 -2.21 -11.49 15.39
N ALA A 379 -0.96 -11.95 15.24
CA ALA A 379 -0.49 -12.64 14.04
C ALA A 379 -1.33 -13.88 13.67
N HIS A 380 -1.87 -14.62 14.67
CA HIS A 380 -2.74 -15.77 14.44
C HIS A 380 -4.09 -15.35 13.84
N GLY A 381 -4.70 -14.27 14.35
CA GLY A 381 -5.93 -13.71 13.79
C GLY A 381 -5.71 -13.19 12.35
N TYR A 382 -4.56 -12.56 12.08
CA TYR A 382 -4.22 -12.13 10.73
C TYR A 382 -3.97 -13.29 9.76
N GLU A 383 -3.36 -14.39 10.22
CA GLU A 383 -3.23 -15.61 9.42
C GLU A 383 -4.61 -16.17 9.06
N THR A 384 -5.54 -16.18 10.01
CA THR A 384 -6.93 -16.62 9.79
C THR A 384 -7.63 -15.74 8.77
N MET A 385 -7.54 -14.39 8.90
CA MET A 385 -8.11 -13.45 7.94
C MET A 385 -7.56 -13.66 6.53
N GLY A 386 -6.24 -13.68 6.38
CA GLY A 386 -5.63 -13.86 5.06
C GLY A 386 -5.93 -15.24 4.44
N SER A 387 -6.12 -16.27 5.29
CA SER A 387 -6.41 -17.65 4.87
C SER A 387 -7.86 -17.85 4.43
N CYS A 388 -8.82 -17.09 4.94
CA CYS A 388 -10.23 -17.23 4.54
C CYS A 388 -10.54 -16.69 3.14
N ILE A 389 -9.65 -15.89 2.55
CA ILE A 389 -9.89 -15.27 1.25
C ILE A 389 -9.92 -16.32 0.13
N ASP A 390 -11.03 -16.42 -0.60
CA ASP A 390 -11.14 -17.30 -1.78
C ASP A 390 -10.31 -16.75 -2.94
N LEU A 391 -9.24 -17.44 -3.34
CA LEU A 391 -8.38 -17.03 -4.45
C LEU A 391 -9.08 -17.07 -5.81
N ASN A 392 -10.22 -17.75 -5.94
CA ASN A 392 -11.01 -17.73 -7.17
C ASN A 392 -11.56 -16.34 -7.51
N LEU A 393 -11.70 -15.45 -6.53
CA LEU A 393 -12.04 -14.03 -6.74
C LEU A 393 -11.10 -13.38 -7.77
N PHE A 394 -9.83 -13.73 -7.75
CA PHE A 394 -8.80 -13.14 -8.61
C PHE A 394 -8.65 -13.83 -9.98
N THR A 395 -9.30 -14.99 -10.20
CA THR A 395 -9.20 -15.77 -11.43
C THR A 395 -10.45 -15.74 -12.28
N LYS A 396 -11.62 -15.40 -11.73
CA LYS A 396 -12.88 -15.30 -12.46
C LYS A 396 -12.72 -14.36 -13.66
N LYS A 397 -13.17 -14.78 -14.83
CA LYS A 397 -13.33 -13.86 -15.96
C LYS A 397 -14.51 -12.92 -15.66
N LYS A 398 -14.45 -11.69 -16.16
CA LYS A 398 -15.61 -10.81 -16.17
C LYS A 398 -16.65 -11.48 -17.09
N ASN A 399 -17.83 -11.80 -16.56
CA ASN A 399 -18.95 -12.28 -17.38
C ASN A 399 -19.40 -11.20 -18.34
#